data_49fadcf4601e40d5b09b60284356da45
#
_entry.id   49fadcf4601e40d5b09b60284356da45
#
_cell.length_a   1.000
_cell.length_b   1.000
_cell.length_c   1.000
_cell.angle_alpha   90.00
_cell.angle_beta   90.00
_cell.angle_gamma   90.00
#
_symmetry.space_group_name_H-M   'P 1'
#
loop_
_entity.id
_entity.type
_entity.pdbx_description
1 polymer ?
#
loop_
_entity_poly.entity_id
_entity_poly.type
_entity_poly.pdbx_seq_one_letter_code
_entity_poly.pdbx_strand_id
1 'polypeptide(L)'
;MRYISTRRGPNTPTRSFSDILLEGLASDGGLYLPEEYPTLSRSDLDELRIVLLEDGYAAMAAGIISLFVDDIPADDLSAITARAYRTPAFSDPQIVPVDALEGTDLHIAHLSNGPTAAFKDMAMQLLGELFEYELTRRGDWLTIVGATSGDTGSSAEYALRGRRGLSVVMLTPAGRMTAFQRAQMFSLLDENIVNVAVDGVFDDCQDLVKAVNMDADFKATWHVGAVNSINWARLLAQVCYYVATWLRVTEEGADASSKVSVVVPSGNFGNVCAAHIARQMGVPLGTLVVATNENDVLDEFFRTGVYRPRSSADTLATSSPSMDISKASNFERFIFDLLGRDGDATRALFDEALARDGYFDLSGTPEFASLRDTYGFISGTSTHADRLAEIARTEKESGYLLDPHTADGVHVARAVRPQIEGPLVVMETALPVKFADTILQATGHLPPVPERFEGIEGREERVTALANSAEDLKALIRERVRPGA
;
A
#
# COMPACT_ATOMS: atom_id res chain seq x y z
N MET A 1 -0.63 -15.74 -17.54
CA MET A 1 -1.13 -15.77 -16.14
C MET A 1 -2.63 -15.52 -16.14
N ARG A 2 -3.40 -16.22 -15.32
CA ARG A 2 -4.84 -16.04 -15.18
C ARG A 2 -5.16 -15.48 -13.80
N TYR A 3 -6.16 -14.60 -13.73
CA TYR A 3 -6.59 -13.97 -12.50
C TYR A 3 -8.02 -14.36 -12.14
N ILE A 4 -8.26 -14.54 -10.86
CA ILE A 4 -9.54 -14.98 -10.29
C ILE A 4 -9.97 -14.03 -9.18
N SER A 5 -11.28 -13.94 -8.95
CA SER A 5 -11.83 -13.23 -7.79
C SER A 5 -11.75 -14.11 -6.53
N THR A 6 -11.51 -13.48 -5.38
CA THR A 6 -11.58 -14.11 -4.05
C THR A 6 -12.99 -14.63 -3.69
N ARG A 7 -14.03 -14.16 -4.38
CA ARG A 7 -15.45 -14.56 -4.17
C ARG A 7 -16.02 -15.31 -5.35
N ARG A 8 -15.15 -15.82 -6.24
CA ARG A 8 -15.60 -16.49 -7.46
C ARG A 8 -16.51 -17.68 -7.17
N GLY A 9 -17.57 -17.80 -7.95
CA GLY A 9 -18.31 -19.06 -8.09
C GLY A 9 -17.65 -19.99 -9.13
N PRO A 10 -18.12 -21.23 -9.26
CA PRO A 10 -17.50 -22.24 -10.13
C PRO A 10 -17.46 -21.88 -11.61
N ASN A 11 -18.31 -20.96 -12.06
CA ASN A 11 -18.40 -20.54 -13.47
C ASN A 11 -17.89 -19.11 -13.70
N THR A 12 -17.25 -18.46 -12.71
CA THR A 12 -16.70 -17.10 -12.88
C THR A 12 -15.49 -17.15 -13.83
N PRO A 13 -15.49 -16.38 -14.93
CA PRO A 13 -14.39 -16.39 -15.89
C PRO A 13 -13.13 -15.83 -15.25
N THR A 14 -11.98 -16.35 -15.70
CA THR A 14 -10.68 -15.75 -15.38
C THR A 14 -10.43 -14.50 -16.21
N ARG A 15 -9.54 -13.63 -15.74
CA ARG A 15 -9.17 -12.36 -16.38
C ARG A 15 -7.69 -12.33 -16.72
N SER A 16 -7.29 -11.44 -17.64
CA SER A 16 -5.90 -11.10 -17.89
C SER A 16 -5.41 -10.02 -16.91
N PHE A 17 -4.08 -9.80 -16.86
CA PHE A 17 -3.53 -8.72 -16.03
C PHE A 17 -3.99 -7.35 -16.50
N SER A 18 -3.95 -7.08 -17.81
CA SER A 18 -4.35 -5.80 -18.38
C SER A 18 -5.83 -5.48 -18.16
N ASP A 19 -6.71 -6.49 -18.04
CA ASP A 19 -8.11 -6.26 -17.70
C ASP A 19 -8.28 -5.86 -16.24
N ILE A 20 -7.67 -6.62 -15.31
CA ILE A 20 -7.82 -6.34 -13.87
C ILE A 20 -7.08 -5.07 -13.43
N LEU A 21 -6.06 -4.66 -14.18
CA LEU A 21 -5.36 -3.40 -13.95
C LEU A 21 -6.33 -2.21 -13.97
N LEU A 22 -7.19 -2.15 -14.98
CA LEU A 22 -8.17 -1.07 -15.16
C LEU A 22 -9.46 -1.29 -14.35
N GLU A 23 -9.90 -2.54 -14.19
CA GLU A 23 -11.10 -2.85 -13.40
C GLU A 23 -10.89 -2.62 -11.90
N GLY A 24 -9.75 -2.99 -11.36
CA GLY A 24 -9.38 -2.87 -9.95
C GLY A 24 -10.14 -3.80 -9.00
N LEU A 25 -11.45 -3.90 -9.11
CA LEU A 25 -12.35 -4.72 -8.28
C LEU A 25 -13.14 -5.69 -9.18
N ALA A 26 -13.31 -6.92 -8.73
CA ALA A 26 -14.12 -7.89 -9.46
C ALA A 26 -15.62 -7.56 -9.42
N SER A 27 -16.37 -7.98 -10.44
CA SER A 27 -17.80 -7.69 -10.57
C SER A 27 -18.67 -8.34 -9.48
N ASP A 28 -18.15 -9.39 -8.83
CA ASP A 28 -18.77 -10.04 -7.67
C ASP A 28 -18.38 -9.38 -6.33
N GLY A 29 -17.66 -8.27 -6.36
CA GLY A 29 -17.18 -7.54 -5.18
C GLY A 29 -15.93 -8.13 -4.53
N GLY A 30 -15.41 -9.24 -5.04
CA GLY A 30 -14.17 -9.85 -4.59
C GLY A 30 -12.91 -9.16 -5.13
N LEU A 31 -11.76 -9.59 -4.63
CA LEU A 31 -10.46 -9.05 -5.01
C LEU A 31 -9.75 -9.99 -5.99
N TYR A 32 -9.00 -9.41 -6.93
CA TYR A 32 -8.23 -10.23 -7.87
C TYR A 32 -6.94 -10.76 -7.25
N LEU A 33 -6.68 -12.05 -7.54
CA LEU A 33 -5.44 -12.77 -7.29
C LEU A 33 -5.08 -13.63 -8.52
N PRO A 34 -3.79 -13.96 -8.76
CA PRO A 34 -3.46 -14.97 -9.76
C PRO A 34 -4.06 -16.32 -9.35
N GLU A 35 -4.45 -17.14 -10.33
CA GLU A 35 -5.01 -18.47 -10.08
C GLU A 35 -4.03 -19.36 -9.31
N GLU A 36 -2.74 -19.21 -9.59
CA GLU A 36 -1.64 -19.84 -8.86
C GLU A 36 -0.50 -18.83 -8.69
N TYR A 37 0.22 -18.91 -7.57
CA TYR A 37 1.41 -18.10 -7.38
C TYR A 37 2.59 -18.74 -8.14
N PRO A 38 3.38 -17.96 -8.88
CA PRO A 38 4.62 -18.47 -9.46
C PRO A 38 5.59 -18.87 -8.34
N THR A 39 6.41 -19.88 -8.60
CA THR A 39 7.40 -20.37 -7.64
C THR A 39 8.79 -19.92 -8.06
N LEU A 40 9.54 -19.39 -7.11
CA LEU A 40 10.95 -19.06 -7.24
C LEU A 40 11.78 -20.19 -6.65
N SER A 41 12.61 -20.81 -7.49
CA SER A 41 13.64 -21.76 -7.04
C SER A 41 14.83 -21.01 -6.42
N ARG A 42 15.75 -21.73 -5.81
CA ARG A 42 17.00 -21.15 -5.32
C ARG A 42 17.78 -20.49 -6.48
N SER A 43 17.87 -21.15 -7.62
CA SER A 43 18.56 -20.60 -8.80
C SER A 43 17.94 -19.29 -9.26
N ASP A 44 16.61 -19.18 -9.24
CA ASP A 44 15.91 -17.93 -9.59
C ASP A 44 16.24 -16.80 -8.61
N LEU A 45 16.33 -17.11 -7.30
CA LEU A 45 16.72 -16.13 -6.29
C LEU A 45 18.18 -15.69 -6.43
N ASP A 46 19.09 -16.61 -6.77
CA ASP A 46 20.50 -16.30 -7.05
C ASP A 46 20.62 -15.42 -8.30
N GLU A 47 19.88 -15.71 -9.36
CA GLU A 47 19.82 -14.89 -10.58
C GLU A 47 19.24 -13.49 -10.29
N LEU A 48 18.14 -13.39 -9.53
CA LEU A 48 17.57 -12.11 -9.13
C LEU A 48 18.55 -11.29 -8.27
N ARG A 49 19.41 -11.93 -7.48
CA ARG A 49 20.46 -11.25 -6.71
C ARG A 49 21.50 -10.63 -7.64
N ILE A 50 21.95 -11.37 -8.65
CA ILE A 50 22.89 -10.87 -9.66
C ILE A 50 22.27 -9.65 -10.36
N VAL A 51 21.04 -9.77 -10.85
CA VAL A 51 20.33 -8.68 -11.52
C VAL A 51 20.17 -7.46 -10.58
N LEU A 52 19.83 -7.68 -9.31
CA LEU A 52 19.72 -6.58 -8.33
C LEU A 52 21.04 -5.83 -8.12
N LEU A 53 22.16 -6.56 -8.11
CA LEU A 53 23.49 -6.00 -7.87
C LEU A 53 24.08 -5.32 -9.12
N GLU A 54 23.89 -5.88 -10.29
CA GLU A 54 24.48 -5.41 -11.55
C GLU A 54 23.60 -4.39 -12.26
N ASP A 55 22.29 -4.65 -12.35
CA ASP A 55 21.32 -3.87 -13.13
C ASP A 55 20.34 -3.05 -12.27
N GLY A 56 20.32 -3.29 -10.96
CA GLY A 56 19.56 -2.54 -9.98
C GLY A 56 18.12 -3.01 -9.78
N TYR A 57 17.41 -2.27 -8.90
CA TYR A 57 16.06 -2.61 -8.45
C TYR A 57 15.03 -2.69 -9.58
N ALA A 58 15.08 -1.78 -10.56
CA ALA A 58 14.12 -1.73 -11.66
C ALA A 58 14.17 -2.99 -12.53
N ALA A 59 15.36 -3.49 -12.83
CA ALA A 59 15.55 -4.72 -13.62
C ALA A 59 15.09 -5.96 -12.83
N MET A 60 15.45 -6.07 -11.55
CA MET A 60 14.96 -7.13 -10.67
C MET A 60 13.42 -7.12 -10.58
N ALA A 61 12.82 -5.95 -10.41
CA ALA A 61 11.36 -5.81 -10.36
C ALA A 61 10.70 -6.25 -11.68
N ALA A 62 11.29 -5.91 -12.84
CA ALA A 62 10.81 -6.39 -14.13
C ALA A 62 10.79 -7.92 -14.20
N GLY A 63 11.86 -8.57 -13.73
CA GLY A 63 11.96 -10.03 -13.65
C GLY A 63 10.84 -10.65 -12.81
N ILE A 64 10.56 -10.09 -11.63
CA ILE A 64 9.48 -10.57 -10.76
C ILE A 64 8.10 -10.31 -11.38
N ILE A 65 7.86 -9.10 -11.90
CA ILE A 65 6.57 -8.73 -12.49
C ILE A 65 6.25 -9.59 -13.70
N SER A 66 7.25 -9.96 -14.52
CA SER A 66 7.06 -10.82 -15.69
C SER A 66 6.53 -12.21 -15.35
N LEU A 67 6.74 -12.71 -14.12
CA LEU A 67 6.16 -13.97 -13.67
C LEU A 67 4.64 -13.90 -13.52
N PHE A 68 4.10 -12.71 -13.33
CA PHE A 68 2.67 -12.45 -13.13
C PHE A 68 1.99 -11.85 -14.37
N VAL A 69 2.74 -11.22 -15.24
CA VAL A 69 2.22 -10.42 -16.37
C VAL A 69 2.73 -11.01 -17.67
N ASP A 70 1.86 -11.70 -18.41
CA ASP A 70 2.18 -12.37 -19.68
C ASP A 70 1.49 -11.73 -20.90
N ASP A 71 0.69 -10.69 -20.69
CA ASP A 71 -0.04 -9.94 -21.71
C ASP A 71 0.56 -8.56 -22.03
N ILE A 72 1.74 -8.26 -21.43
CA ILE A 72 2.62 -7.14 -21.77
C ILE A 72 3.98 -7.70 -22.20
N PRO A 73 4.55 -7.28 -23.34
CA PRO A 73 5.87 -7.73 -23.78
C PRO A 73 6.98 -7.44 -22.73
N ALA A 74 7.95 -8.32 -22.61
CA ALA A 74 9.03 -8.23 -21.61
C ALA A 74 9.84 -6.92 -21.74
N ASP A 75 10.13 -6.49 -22.97
CA ASP A 75 10.86 -5.23 -23.24
C ASP A 75 10.05 -4.01 -22.75
N ASP A 76 8.73 -4.04 -22.95
CA ASP A 76 7.84 -2.98 -22.47
C ASP A 76 7.76 -2.97 -20.92
N LEU A 77 7.67 -4.14 -20.28
CA LEU A 77 7.73 -4.24 -18.81
C LEU A 77 9.04 -3.70 -18.25
N SER A 78 10.17 -4.03 -18.88
CA SER A 78 11.48 -3.52 -18.51
C SER A 78 11.55 -1.99 -18.65
N ALA A 79 11.01 -1.44 -19.73
CA ALA A 79 10.92 0.00 -19.91
C ALA A 79 9.99 0.69 -18.87
N ILE A 80 8.85 0.06 -18.54
CA ILE A 80 7.91 0.52 -17.53
C ILE A 80 8.57 0.59 -16.16
N THR A 81 9.22 -0.48 -15.72
CA THR A 81 9.89 -0.53 -14.40
C THR A 81 11.07 0.44 -14.33
N ALA A 82 11.84 0.57 -15.42
CA ALA A 82 12.95 1.53 -15.50
C ALA A 82 12.48 3.00 -15.38
N ARG A 83 11.29 3.32 -15.89
CA ARG A 83 10.70 4.66 -15.71
C ARG A 83 10.11 4.84 -14.31
N ALA A 84 9.48 3.80 -13.75
CA ALA A 84 8.88 3.85 -12.41
C ALA A 84 9.91 3.98 -11.30
N TYR A 85 11.01 3.24 -11.37
CA TYR A 85 12.02 3.11 -10.30
C TYR A 85 13.35 3.73 -10.71
N ARG A 86 13.42 5.05 -10.69
CA ARG A 86 14.63 5.80 -11.09
C ARG A 86 14.87 7.03 -10.23
N THR A 87 16.12 7.45 -10.18
CA THR A 87 16.48 8.78 -9.70
C THR A 87 16.17 9.84 -10.79
N PRO A 88 15.78 11.06 -10.44
CA PRO A 88 15.65 11.62 -9.08
C PRO A 88 14.24 11.38 -8.45
N ALA A 89 13.33 10.63 -9.08
CA ALA A 89 12.01 10.35 -8.51
C ALA A 89 12.15 9.66 -7.14
N PHE A 90 13.03 8.66 -7.08
CA PHE A 90 13.52 8.12 -5.80
C PHE A 90 14.84 8.75 -5.45
N SER A 91 15.01 9.16 -4.19
CA SER A 91 16.23 9.86 -3.72
C SER A 91 17.42 8.94 -3.50
N ASP A 92 17.18 7.63 -3.32
CA ASP A 92 18.21 6.64 -3.19
C ASP A 92 18.31 5.77 -4.46
N PRO A 93 19.49 5.61 -5.07
CA PRO A 93 19.66 4.81 -6.27
C PRO A 93 19.40 3.30 -6.05
N GLN A 94 19.47 2.83 -4.81
CA GLN A 94 19.10 1.46 -4.46
C GLN A 94 17.58 1.25 -4.46
N ILE A 95 16.78 2.31 -4.46
CA ILE A 95 15.31 2.35 -4.38
C ILE A 95 14.78 1.81 -3.05
N VAL A 96 15.26 0.66 -2.59
CA VAL A 96 14.92 -0.01 -1.32
C VAL A 96 16.23 -0.37 -0.61
N PRO A 97 16.98 0.58 -0.07
CA PRO A 97 18.11 0.24 0.79
C PRO A 97 17.59 -0.41 2.09
N VAL A 98 18.43 -1.26 2.68
CA VAL A 98 18.14 -1.93 3.95
C VAL A 98 19.35 -1.77 4.86
N ASP A 99 19.17 -1.09 5.99
CA ASP A 99 20.24 -0.78 6.92
C ASP A 99 19.99 -1.38 8.31
N ALA A 100 21.05 -1.72 9.00
CA ALA A 100 20.97 -2.09 10.40
C ALA A 100 20.62 -0.85 11.24
N LEU A 101 19.67 -0.97 12.14
CA LEU A 101 19.35 0.07 13.10
C LEU A 101 20.40 0.04 14.24
N GLU A 102 21.34 0.98 14.22
CA GLU A 102 22.47 1.01 15.14
C GLU A 102 22.04 0.87 16.60
N GLY A 103 22.83 0.14 17.38
CA GLY A 103 22.53 -0.13 18.79
C GLY A 103 21.41 -1.14 19.03
N THR A 104 20.89 -1.76 17.96
CA THR A 104 19.86 -2.81 18.03
C THR A 104 20.25 -4.00 17.16
N ASP A 105 19.45 -5.05 17.22
CA ASP A 105 19.54 -6.21 16.33
C ASP A 105 18.39 -6.20 15.26
N LEU A 106 17.90 -5.01 14.94
CA LEU A 106 16.87 -4.77 13.94
C LEU A 106 17.47 -4.16 12.67
N HIS A 107 16.74 -4.31 11.57
CA HIS A 107 17.01 -3.63 10.31
C HIS A 107 15.80 -2.79 9.91
N ILE A 108 16.03 -1.75 9.12
CA ILE A 108 14.98 -0.95 8.48
C ILE A 108 15.08 -1.12 6.98
N ALA A 109 13.98 -1.49 6.32
CA ALA A 109 13.86 -1.41 4.88
C ALA A 109 13.25 -0.06 4.50
N HIS A 110 14.04 0.79 3.85
CA HIS A 110 13.66 2.17 3.51
C HIS A 110 12.77 2.19 2.28
N LEU A 111 11.48 2.40 2.47
CA LEU A 111 10.48 2.43 1.40
C LEU A 111 9.97 3.84 1.07
N SER A 112 10.37 4.85 1.84
CA SER A 112 9.86 6.22 1.72
C SER A 112 10.79 7.17 0.93
N ASN A 113 11.68 6.61 0.12
CA ASN A 113 12.61 7.36 -0.74
C ASN A 113 11.93 8.02 -1.96
N GLY A 114 10.68 7.67 -2.23
CA GLY A 114 9.91 8.16 -3.37
C GLY A 114 9.52 9.64 -3.29
N PRO A 115 8.84 10.15 -4.33
CA PRO A 115 8.58 11.58 -4.50
C PRO A 115 7.69 12.19 -3.41
N THR A 116 6.90 11.39 -2.69
CA THR A 116 6.02 11.91 -1.62
C THR A 116 6.44 11.50 -0.21
N ALA A 117 7.61 10.87 -0.07
CA ALA A 117 8.12 10.42 1.23
C ALA A 117 7.18 9.43 1.95
N ALA A 118 6.59 8.51 1.21
CA ALA A 118 5.76 7.43 1.73
C ALA A 118 5.97 6.15 0.91
N PHE A 119 5.91 4.98 1.58
CA PHE A 119 6.06 3.66 0.92
C PHE A 119 5.07 3.45 -0.25
N LYS A 120 3.96 4.18 -0.24
CA LYS A 120 2.93 4.13 -1.28
C LYS A 120 3.47 4.50 -2.66
N ASP A 121 4.54 5.29 -2.72
CA ASP A 121 5.21 5.65 -3.97
C ASP A 121 5.74 4.43 -4.71
N MET A 122 6.20 3.40 -3.98
CA MET A 122 6.67 2.14 -4.57
C MET A 122 5.63 1.51 -5.50
N ALA A 123 4.37 1.52 -5.08
CA ALA A 123 3.28 0.96 -5.87
C ALA A 123 2.69 1.97 -6.87
N MET A 124 2.58 3.23 -6.48
CA MET A 124 1.92 4.25 -7.31
C MET A 124 2.73 4.63 -8.54
N GLN A 125 4.07 4.75 -8.43
CA GLN A 125 4.92 5.06 -9.59
C GLN A 125 4.81 3.98 -10.67
N LEU A 126 4.81 2.70 -10.28
CA LEU A 126 4.58 1.59 -11.22
C LEU A 126 3.17 1.62 -11.80
N LEU A 127 2.15 1.84 -10.96
CA LEU A 127 0.76 1.89 -11.40
C LEU A 127 0.52 2.99 -12.44
N GLY A 128 1.13 4.16 -12.25
CA GLY A 128 1.03 5.27 -13.19
C GLY A 128 1.61 4.92 -14.57
N GLU A 129 2.77 4.26 -14.61
CA GLU A 129 3.38 3.79 -15.85
C GLU A 129 2.52 2.71 -16.56
N LEU A 130 1.98 1.77 -15.79
CA LEU A 130 1.11 0.70 -16.32
C LEU A 130 -0.21 1.26 -16.86
N PHE A 131 -0.83 2.21 -16.16
CA PHE A 131 -2.06 2.85 -16.63
C PHE A 131 -1.84 3.60 -17.94
N GLU A 132 -0.82 4.46 -18.02
CA GLU A 132 -0.51 5.21 -19.24
C GLU A 132 -0.22 4.28 -20.42
N TYR A 133 0.56 3.20 -20.18
CA TYR A 133 0.85 2.18 -21.20
C TYR A 133 -0.45 1.54 -21.72
N GLU A 134 -1.29 1.04 -20.83
CA GLU A 134 -2.48 0.30 -21.22
C GLU A 134 -3.55 1.20 -21.85
N LEU A 135 -3.77 2.40 -21.32
CA LEU A 135 -4.69 3.37 -21.90
C LEU A 135 -4.24 3.82 -23.29
N THR A 136 -2.93 4.05 -23.48
CA THR A 136 -2.37 4.37 -24.81
C THR A 136 -2.57 3.22 -25.79
N ARG A 137 -2.34 1.98 -25.35
CA ARG A 137 -2.52 0.78 -26.16
C ARG A 137 -3.97 0.56 -26.61
N ARG A 138 -4.93 0.89 -25.73
CA ARG A 138 -6.39 0.77 -26.01
C ARG A 138 -6.96 2.00 -26.74
N GLY A 139 -6.24 3.13 -26.78
CA GLY A 139 -6.79 4.40 -27.24
C GLY A 139 -7.92 4.90 -26.34
N ASP A 140 -7.80 4.66 -25.04
CA ASP A 140 -8.80 4.94 -24.03
C ASP A 140 -8.28 5.98 -23.01
N TRP A 141 -9.12 6.39 -22.08
CA TRP A 141 -8.80 7.35 -21.04
C TRP A 141 -9.51 7.00 -19.72
N LEU A 142 -9.06 7.55 -18.60
CA LEU A 142 -9.56 7.23 -17.27
C LEU A 142 -9.59 8.48 -16.39
N THR A 143 -10.69 8.68 -15.67
CA THR A 143 -10.81 9.70 -14.63
C THR A 143 -10.73 9.04 -13.27
N ILE A 144 -9.65 9.25 -12.57
CA ILE A 144 -9.49 8.80 -11.20
C ILE A 144 -10.23 9.76 -10.27
N VAL A 145 -11.21 9.25 -9.53
CA VAL A 145 -11.91 10.02 -8.49
C VAL A 145 -11.65 9.32 -7.15
N GLY A 146 -11.04 10.05 -6.21
CA GLY A 146 -10.63 9.48 -4.94
C GLY A 146 -10.80 10.43 -3.77
N ALA A 147 -10.87 9.87 -2.56
CA ALA A 147 -10.80 10.59 -1.29
C ALA A 147 -9.53 10.22 -0.55
N THR A 148 -8.90 11.18 0.11
CA THR A 148 -7.65 10.97 0.83
C THR A 148 -7.55 11.81 2.09
N SER A 149 -6.84 11.28 3.08
CA SER A 149 -6.37 12.02 4.26
C SER A 149 -4.96 12.62 4.09
N GLY A 150 -4.29 12.37 2.93
CA GLY A 150 -2.97 12.90 2.61
C GLY A 150 -2.07 11.94 1.83
N ASP A 151 -1.54 10.90 2.45
CA ASP A 151 -0.48 10.04 1.87
C ASP A 151 -0.86 9.29 0.60
N THR A 152 -2.07 8.75 0.54
CA THR A 152 -2.53 8.03 -0.65
C THR A 152 -2.77 8.98 -1.81
N GLY A 153 -3.37 10.13 -1.54
CA GLY A 153 -3.64 11.14 -2.55
C GLY A 153 -2.37 11.74 -3.13
N SER A 154 -1.45 12.18 -2.27
CA SER A 154 -0.17 12.72 -2.72
C SER A 154 0.61 11.73 -3.58
N SER A 155 0.70 10.46 -3.16
CA SER A 155 1.39 9.42 -3.95
C SER A 155 0.70 9.16 -5.29
N ALA A 156 -0.65 9.16 -5.33
CA ALA A 156 -1.40 8.98 -6.56
C ALA A 156 -1.20 10.16 -7.53
N GLU A 157 -1.31 11.39 -7.02
CA GLU A 157 -1.16 12.59 -7.85
C GLU A 157 0.25 12.69 -8.44
N TYR A 158 1.30 12.46 -7.63
CA TYR A 158 2.68 12.47 -8.13
C TYR A 158 2.96 11.38 -9.16
N ALA A 159 2.30 10.24 -9.06
CA ALA A 159 2.44 9.15 -10.01
C ALA A 159 1.67 9.38 -11.32
N LEU A 160 0.54 10.12 -11.26
CA LEU A 160 -0.38 10.27 -12.39
C LEU A 160 -0.31 11.66 -13.06
N ARG A 161 0.41 12.63 -12.46
CA ARG A 161 0.56 13.97 -13.01
C ARG A 161 1.18 13.95 -14.40
N GLY A 162 0.62 14.74 -15.32
CA GLY A 162 1.14 14.91 -16.68
C GLY A 162 1.06 13.68 -17.56
N ARG A 163 0.38 12.58 -17.13
CA ARG A 163 0.25 11.36 -17.94
C ARG A 163 -0.91 11.44 -18.93
N ARG A 164 -0.69 10.89 -20.10
CA ARG A 164 -1.69 10.84 -21.17
C ARG A 164 -2.88 9.96 -20.81
N GLY A 165 -4.07 10.41 -21.18
CA GLY A 165 -5.30 9.66 -20.95
C GLY A 165 -5.71 9.56 -19.47
N LEU A 166 -5.06 10.27 -18.56
CA LEU A 166 -5.37 10.25 -17.14
C LEU A 166 -5.78 11.62 -16.61
N SER A 167 -6.89 11.66 -15.89
CA SER A 167 -7.27 12.80 -15.07
C SER A 167 -7.49 12.36 -13.64
N VAL A 168 -7.09 13.19 -12.68
CA VAL A 168 -7.18 12.89 -11.24
C VAL A 168 -7.99 13.96 -10.54
N VAL A 169 -9.07 13.56 -9.88
CA VAL A 169 -9.89 14.41 -9.03
C VAL A 169 -9.81 13.87 -7.61
N MET A 170 -9.06 14.56 -6.75
CA MET A 170 -8.79 14.10 -5.40
C MET A 170 -9.49 14.97 -4.36
N LEU A 171 -10.34 14.35 -3.56
CA LEU A 171 -11.12 14.99 -2.53
C LEU A 171 -10.42 14.88 -1.18
N THR A 172 -10.36 16.00 -0.46
CA THR A 172 -9.82 16.08 0.90
C THR A 172 -10.78 16.86 1.80
N PRO A 173 -10.91 16.51 3.08
CA PRO A 173 -11.68 17.33 4.01
C PRO A 173 -10.95 18.66 4.26
N ALA A 174 -11.66 19.77 4.16
CA ALA A 174 -11.09 21.10 4.29
C ALA A 174 -10.38 21.30 5.65
N GLY A 175 -9.12 21.73 5.64
CA GLY A 175 -8.34 22.06 6.83
C GLY A 175 -7.93 20.88 7.71
N ARG A 176 -7.99 19.63 7.22
CA ARG A 176 -7.68 18.44 8.02
C ARG A 176 -6.31 17.81 7.74
N MET A 177 -5.65 18.17 6.65
CA MET A 177 -4.30 17.69 6.33
C MET A 177 -3.23 18.50 7.08
N THR A 178 -2.07 17.88 7.32
CA THR A 178 -0.87 18.62 7.77
C THR A 178 -0.45 19.66 6.72
N ALA A 179 0.26 20.69 7.14
CA ALA A 179 0.76 21.72 6.20
C ALA A 179 1.61 21.10 5.09
N PHE A 180 2.46 20.16 5.45
CA PHE A 180 3.32 19.45 4.51
C PHE A 180 2.52 18.61 3.49
N GLN A 181 1.56 17.80 3.95
CA GLN A 181 0.72 16.98 3.07
C GLN A 181 -0.12 17.84 2.13
N ARG A 182 -0.68 18.96 2.65
CA ARG A 182 -1.41 19.92 1.84
C ARG A 182 -0.53 20.53 0.76
N ALA A 183 0.66 20.96 1.13
CA ALA A 183 1.62 21.54 0.18
C ALA A 183 2.04 20.52 -0.89
N GLN A 184 2.25 19.25 -0.53
CA GLN A 184 2.55 18.20 -1.50
C GLN A 184 1.47 18.06 -2.57
N MET A 185 0.20 18.12 -2.21
CA MET A 185 -0.91 17.93 -3.15
C MET A 185 -1.26 19.23 -3.87
N PHE A 186 -1.51 20.30 -3.12
CA PHE A 186 -2.08 21.52 -3.71
C PHE A 186 -1.07 22.33 -4.52
N SER A 187 0.23 22.10 -4.36
CA SER A 187 1.25 22.71 -5.20
C SER A 187 1.44 22.06 -6.57
N LEU A 188 0.69 20.99 -6.87
CA LEU A 188 0.68 20.38 -8.19
C LEU A 188 -0.19 21.21 -9.14
N LEU A 189 0.44 21.85 -10.12
CA LEU A 189 -0.22 22.71 -11.08
C LEU A 189 -0.45 22.04 -12.45
N ASP A 190 -0.27 20.71 -12.52
CA ASP A 190 -0.51 19.93 -13.74
C ASP A 190 -2.00 19.97 -14.13
N GLU A 191 -2.29 20.13 -15.41
CA GLU A 191 -3.66 20.32 -15.89
C GLU A 191 -4.59 19.14 -15.61
N ASN A 192 -4.02 17.94 -15.54
CA ASN A 192 -4.76 16.71 -15.27
C ASN A 192 -4.96 16.41 -13.78
N ILE A 193 -4.47 17.26 -12.86
CA ILE A 193 -4.65 17.14 -11.42
C ILE A 193 -5.65 18.18 -10.93
N VAL A 194 -6.71 17.71 -10.27
CA VAL A 194 -7.79 18.56 -9.71
C VAL A 194 -7.91 18.25 -8.22
N ASN A 195 -7.40 19.14 -7.39
CA ASN A 195 -7.53 19.06 -5.93
C ASN A 195 -8.84 19.72 -5.49
N VAL A 196 -9.59 19.04 -4.62
CA VAL A 196 -10.90 19.48 -4.13
C VAL A 196 -10.91 19.46 -2.60
N ALA A 197 -11.15 20.61 -1.99
CA ALA A 197 -11.36 20.73 -0.55
C ALA A 197 -12.86 20.73 -0.25
N VAL A 198 -13.36 19.67 0.37
CA VAL A 198 -14.78 19.47 0.70
C VAL A 198 -15.09 20.05 2.07
N ASP A 199 -16.16 20.83 2.17
CA ASP A 199 -16.69 21.28 3.45
C ASP A 199 -17.35 20.10 4.19
N GLY A 200 -16.57 19.41 5.02
CA GLY A 200 -16.98 18.19 5.70
C GLY A 200 -15.82 17.44 6.36
N VAL A 201 -16.06 16.16 6.64
CA VAL A 201 -15.08 15.21 7.18
C VAL A 201 -14.65 14.21 6.11
N PHE A 202 -13.71 13.34 6.43
CA PHE A 202 -13.18 12.36 5.47
C PHE A 202 -14.26 11.40 4.94
N ASP A 203 -15.21 11.02 5.79
CA ASP A 203 -16.32 10.15 5.38
C ASP A 203 -17.24 10.84 4.37
N ASP A 204 -17.46 12.15 4.47
CA ASP A 204 -18.19 12.92 3.46
C ASP A 204 -17.48 12.85 2.09
N CYS A 205 -16.15 12.99 2.07
CA CYS A 205 -15.37 12.82 0.84
C CYS A 205 -15.54 11.43 0.23
N GLN A 206 -15.52 10.39 1.06
CA GLN A 206 -15.73 9.01 0.62
C GLN A 206 -17.15 8.79 0.08
N ASP A 207 -18.15 9.36 0.71
CA ASP A 207 -19.54 9.24 0.28
C ASP A 207 -19.79 9.95 -1.05
N LEU A 208 -19.16 11.10 -1.28
CA LEU A 208 -19.18 11.77 -2.59
C LEU A 208 -18.53 10.90 -3.68
N VAL A 209 -17.38 10.28 -3.41
CA VAL A 209 -16.73 9.33 -4.33
C VAL A 209 -17.63 8.15 -4.62
N LYS A 210 -18.29 7.57 -3.60
CA LYS A 210 -19.25 6.46 -3.77
C LYS A 210 -20.44 6.91 -4.63
N ALA A 211 -21.01 8.08 -4.36
CA ALA A 211 -22.15 8.61 -5.10
C ALA A 211 -21.85 8.78 -6.61
N VAL A 212 -20.64 9.25 -6.94
CA VAL A 212 -20.18 9.36 -8.34
C VAL A 212 -20.00 7.97 -8.97
N ASN A 213 -19.43 7.00 -8.24
CA ASN A 213 -19.23 5.64 -8.73
C ASN A 213 -20.53 4.83 -8.88
N MET A 214 -21.56 5.12 -8.10
CA MET A 214 -22.87 4.45 -8.17
C MET A 214 -23.76 4.96 -9.31
N ASP A 215 -23.47 6.15 -9.86
CA ASP A 215 -24.11 6.66 -11.06
C ASP A 215 -23.51 5.99 -12.29
N ALA A 216 -24.15 4.91 -12.75
CA ALA A 216 -23.64 4.06 -13.81
C ALA A 216 -23.45 4.83 -15.14
N ASP A 217 -24.37 5.74 -15.47
CA ASP A 217 -24.31 6.54 -16.71
C ASP A 217 -23.17 7.56 -16.64
N PHE A 218 -23.02 8.22 -15.50
CA PHE A 218 -21.91 9.15 -15.26
C PHE A 218 -20.58 8.44 -15.28
N LYS A 219 -20.47 7.32 -14.55
CA LYS A 219 -19.27 6.49 -14.50
C LYS A 219 -18.85 6.03 -15.89
N ALA A 220 -19.77 5.54 -16.71
CA ALA A 220 -19.50 5.10 -18.07
C ALA A 220 -19.09 6.25 -18.98
N THR A 221 -19.78 7.40 -18.88
CA THR A 221 -19.52 8.58 -19.73
C THR A 221 -18.17 9.23 -19.43
N TRP A 222 -17.75 9.25 -18.15
CA TRP A 222 -16.54 9.92 -17.69
C TRP A 222 -15.43 8.95 -17.35
N HIS A 223 -15.56 7.68 -17.70
CA HIS A 223 -14.59 6.60 -17.45
C HIS A 223 -14.05 6.66 -16.01
N VAL A 224 -14.97 6.74 -15.02
CA VAL A 224 -14.58 6.91 -13.62
C VAL A 224 -13.99 5.63 -13.07
N GLY A 225 -12.77 5.75 -12.54
CA GLY A 225 -12.05 4.67 -11.87
C GLY A 225 -11.42 5.13 -10.54
N ALA A 226 -10.69 4.26 -9.91
CA ALA A 226 -10.06 4.51 -8.62
C ALA A 226 -8.65 3.94 -8.54
N VAL A 227 -7.81 4.57 -7.72
CA VAL A 227 -6.47 4.09 -7.34
C VAL A 227 -6.46 3.68 -5.87
N ASN A 228 -7.27 2.69 -5.53
CA ASN A 228 -7.37 2.21 -4.16
C ASN A 228 -6.35 1.10 -3.83
N SER A 229 -6.23 0.74 -2.54
CA SER A 229 -5.27 -0.25 -2.06
C SER A 229 -5.54 -1.67 -2.57
N ILE A 230 -6.71 -1.93 -3.13
CA ILE A 230 -7.13 -3.27 -3.58
C ILE A 230 -6.67 -3.60 -5.02
N ASN A 231 -6.20 -2.64 -5.81
CA ASN A 231 -5.70 -2.92 -7.15
C ASN A 231 -4.53 -3.91 -7.09
N TRP A 232 -4.60 -4.99 -7.87
CA TRP A 232 -3.59 -6.04 -7.85
C TRP A 232 -2.20 -5.54 -8.22
N ALA A 233 -2.08 -4.63 -9.19
CA ALA A 233 -0.78 -4.09 -9.60
C ALA A 233 -0.06 -3.36 -8.46
N ARG A 234 -0.82 -2.73 -7.53
CA ARG A 234 -0.23 -2.14 -6.32
C ARG A 234 0.34 -3.18 -5.38
N LEU A 235 -0.34 -4.32 -5.25
CA LEU A 235 0.14 -5.42 -4.42
C LEU A 235 1.38 -6.07 -5.04
N LEU A 236 1.35 -6.29 -6.35
CA LEU A 236 2.47 -6.86 -7.11
C LEU A 236 3.74 -6.00 -6.98
N ALA A 237 3.62 -4.68 -7.08
CA ALA A 237 4.74 -3.77 -6.83
C ALA A 237 5.35 -3.96 -5.43
N GLN A 238 4.52 -4.28 -4.44
CA GLN A 238 4.96 -4.49 -3.07
C GLN A 238 5.64 -5.85 -2.88
N VAL A 239 5.27 -6.88 -3.63
CA VAL A 239 5.99 -8.17 -3.65
C VAL A 239 7.47 -7.96 -4.00
N CYS A 240 7.77 -7.08 -4.97
CA CYS A 240 9.14 -6.83 -5.42
C CYS A 240 10.08 -6.36 -4.30
N TYR A 241 9.63 -5.47 -3.41
CA TYR A 241 10.51 -4.99 -2.35
C TYR A 241 10.72 -6.01 -1.23
N TYR A 242 9.84 -6.98 -1.03
CA TYR A 242 10.11 -8.09 -0.11
C TYR A 242 11.19 -9.03 -0.64
N VAL A 243 11.18 -9.29 -1.93
CA VAL A 243 12.27 -10.03 -2.59
C VAL A 243 13.58 -9.25 -2.44
N ALA A 244 13.59 -7.95 -2.78
CA ALA A 244 14.77 -7.10 -2.62
C ALA A 244 15.28 -7.07 -1.16
N THR A 245 14.38 -6.96 -0.18
CA THR A 245 14.72 -6.96 1.25
C THR A 245 15.43 -8.26 1.63
N TRP A 246 14.89 -9.42 1.24
CA TRP A 246 15.53 -10.70 1.50
C TRP A 246 16.91 -10.80 0.84
N LEU A 247 17.02 -10.41 -0.43
CA LEU A 247 18.28 -10.42 -1.18
C LEU A 247 19.35 -9.51 -0.56
N ARG A 248 18.98 -8.38 0.06
CA ARG A 248 19.93 -7.43 0.67
C ARG A 248 20.36 -7.84 2.07
N VAL A 249 19.48 -8.50 2.83
CA VAL A 249 19.76 -8.92 4.21
C VAL A 249 20.53 -10.22 4.26
N THR A 250 20.46 -11.04 3.20
CA THR A 250 21.13 -12.34 3.14
C THR A 250 22.37 -12.29 2.24
N GLU A 251 23.33 -13.20 2.54
CA GLU A 251 24.55 -13.33 1.75
C GLU A 251 24.31 -14.13 0.47
N GLU A 252 25.28 -14.07 -0.45
CA GLU A 252 25.33 -14.95 -1.62
C GLU A 252 25.37 -16.43 -1.16
N GLY A 253 24.57 -17.26 -1.82
CA GLY A 253 24.45 -18.67 -1.45
C GLY A 253 23.45 -18.95 -0.32
N ALA A 254 22.74 -17.94 0.17
CA ALA A 254 21.63 -18.12 1.11
C ALA A 254 20.57 -19.07 0.57
N ASP A 255 19.98 -19.88 1.41
CA ASP A 255 19.00 -20.90 1.05
C ASP A 255 17.70 -20.79 1.86
N ALA A 256 16.84 -21.78 1.78
CA ALA A 256 15.57 -21.82 2.49
C ALA A 256 15.70 -21.76 4.04
N SER A 257 16.91 -22.02 4.59
CA SER A 257 17.18 -21.87 6.03
C SER A 257 17.53 -20.43 6.42
N SER A 258 17.96 -19.61 5.46
CA SER A 258 18.32 -18.19 5.66
C SER A 258 17.07 -17.31 5.73
N LYS A 259 16.23 -17.55 6.73
CA LYS A 259 14.95 -16.86 6.89
C LYS A 259 15.13 -15.44 7.40
N VAL A 260 14.44 -14.51 6.76
CA VAL A 260 14.32 -13.11 7.18
C VAL A 260 12.88 -12.85 7.63
N SER A 261 12.72 -12.44 8.89
CA SER A 261 11.40 -12.06 9.42
C SER A 261 11.15 -10.58 9.19
N VAL A 262 9.88 -10.20 9.00
CA VAL A 262 9.50 -8.80 8.71
C VAL A 262 8.43 -8.31 9.66
N VAL A 263 8.54 -7.05 10.08
CA VAL A 263 7.51 -6.33 10.85
C VAL A 263 6.91 -5.27 9.97
N VAL A 264 5.60 -5.31 9.83
CA VAL A 264 4.89 -4.48 8.86
C VAL A 264 3.83 -3.63 9.56
N PRO A 265 4.03 -2.30 9.65
CA PRO A 265 2.97 -1.39 10.04
C PRO A 265 1.77 -1.56 9.10
N SER A 266 0.61 -1.95 9.64
CA SER A 266 -0.51 -2.43 8.84
C SER A 266 -1.84 -1.77 9.20
N GLY A 267 -2.48 -1.15 8.19
CA GLY A 267 -3.89 -0.75 8.21
C GLY A 267 -4.71 -1.61 7.24
N ASN A 268 -4.62 -1.33 5.94
CA ASN A 268 -5.34 -2.04 4.87
C ASN A 268 -4.82 -3.45 4.54
N PHE A 269 -3.86 -3.96 5.27
CA PHE A 269 -3.25 -5.28 5.08
C PHE A 269 -2.49 -5.47 3.74
N GLY A 270 -2.44 -4.48 2.86
CA GLY A 270 -1.83 -4.61 1.54
C GLY A 270 -0.34 -4.94 1.60
N ASN A 271 0.41 -4.21 2.42
CA ASN A 271 1.84 -4.37 2.58
C ASN A 271 2.20 -5.77 3.09
N VAL A 272 1.62 -6.22 4.20
CA VAL A 272 1.91 -7.56 4.75
C VAL A 272 1.33 -8.69 3.90
N CYS A 273 0.26 -8.46 3.15
CA CYS A 273 -0.26 -9.41 2.16
C CYS A 273 0.77 -9.65 1.04
N ALA A 274 1.50 -8.62 0.61
CA ALA A 274 2.58 -8.78 -0.35
C ALA A 274 3.75 -9.62 0.21
N ALA A 275 4.07 -9.48 1.50
CA ALA A 275 5.01 -10.37 2.18
C ALA A 275 4.53 -11.83 2.16
N HIS A 276 3.25 -12.06 2.46
CA HIS A 276 2.64 -13.38 2.38
C HIS A 276 2.79 -13.98 0.98
N ILE A 277 2.48 -13.21 -0.07
CA ILE A 277 2.61 -13.67 -1.46
C ILE A 277 4.08 -13.98 -1.80
N ALA A 278 5.03 -13.11 -1.46
CA ALA A 278 6.46 -13.38 -1.66
C ALA A 278 6.89 -14.69 -1.00
N ARG A 279 6.39 -14.97 0.21
CA ARG A 279 6.62 -16.24 0.91
C ARG A 279 5.99 -17.43 0.18
N GLN A 280 4.76 -17.29 -0.35
CA GLN A 280 4.11 -18.34 -1.15
C GLN A 280 4.85 -18.62 -2.46
N MET A 281 5.54 -17.62 -3.00
CA MET A 281 6.44 -17.77 -4.16
C MET A 281 7.73 -18.52 -3.83
N GLY A 282 8.05 -18.78 -2.57
CA GLY A 282 9.26 -19.48 -2.15
C GLY A 282 10.37 -18.56 -1.65
N VAL A 283 10.15 -17.25 -1.53
CA VAL A 283 11.11 -16.36 -0.85
C VAL A 283 11.19 -16.77 0.62
N PRO A 284 12.40 -17.02 1.17
CA PRO A 284 12.55 -17.53 2.53
C PRO A 284 12.26 -16.47 3.58
N LEU A 285 11.01 -15.98 3.63
CA LEU A 285 10.54 -15.13 4.69
C LEU A 285 10.16 -15.97 5.92
N GLY A 286 10.63 -15.53 7.07
CA GLY A 286 10.36 -16.15 8.37
C GLY A 286 8.99 -15.73 8.91
N THR A 287 8.98 -15.16 10.10
CA THR A 287 7.76 -14.64 10.73
C THR A 287 7.32 -13.34 10.07
N LEU A 288 6.02 -13.24 9.77
CA LEU A 288 5.36 -12.03 9.30
C LEU A 288 4.65 -11.38 10.48
N VAL A 289 5.15 -10.27 10.95
CA VAL A 289 4.61 -9.56 12.12
C VAL A 289 3.71 -8.43 11.67
N VAL A 290 2.44 -8.51 12.03
CA VAL A 290 1.46 -7.45 11.80
C VAL A 290 1.51 -6.46 12.95
N ALA A 291 1.99 -5.26 12.71
CA ALA A 291 2.00 -4.18 13.70
C ALA A 291 0.81 -3.24 13.46
N THR A 292 -0.02 -3.05 14.48
CA THR A 292 -1.17 -2.14 14.43
C THR A 292 -0.99 -0.98 15.39
N ASN A 293 -1.73 0.10 15.16
CA ASN A 293 -1.95 1.13 16.17
C ASN A 293 -3.18 0.80 17.03
N GLU A 294 -3.77 1.79 17.67
CA GLU A 294 -4.99 1.64 18.51
C GLU A 294 -6.19 1.08 17.72
N ASN A 295 -6.16 1.14 16.39
CA ASN A 295 -7.13 0.48 15.51
C ASN A 295 -6.68 -0.96 15.26
N ASP A 296 -6.82 -1.81 16.24
CA ASP A 296 -6.19 -3.12 16.40
C ASP A 296 -7.00 -4.31 15.84
N VAL A 297 -7.90 -4.08 14.89
CA VAL A 297 -8.78 -5.13 14.31
C VAL A 297 -8.01 -6.32 13.75
N LEU A 298 -6.85 -6.07 13.13
CA LEU A 298 -5.99 -7.15 12.64
C LEU A 298 -5.29 -7.89 13.80
N ASP A 299 -4.80 -7.18 14.81
CA ASP A 299 -4.21 -7.80 15.99
C ASP A 299 -5.24 -8.66 16.74
N GLU A 300 -6.49 -8.18 16.90
CA GLU A 300 -7.59 -8.96 17.44
C GLU A 300 -7.73 -10.28 16.68
N PHE A 301 -7.78 -10.24 15.34
CA PHE A 301 -7.90 -11.47 14.53
C PHE A 301 -6.72 -12.43 14.74
N PHE A 302 -5.48 -11.95 14.62
CA PHE A 302 -4.33 -12.85 14.71
C PHE A 302 -4.14 -13.46 16.10
N ARG A 303 -4.66 -12.83 17.16
CA ARG A 303 -4.68 -13.37 18.52
C ARG A 303 -5.87 -14.29 18.80
N THR A 304 -7.03 -13.98 18.27
CA THR A 304 -8.29 -14.60 18.72
C THR A 304 -9.04 -15.39 17.66
N GLY A 305 -8.77 -15.18 16.38
CA GLY A 305 -9.54 -15.72 15.25
C GLY A 305 -10.79 -14.90 14.91
N VAL A 306 -11.11 -13.85 15.65
CA VAL A 306 -12.28 -13.00 15.43
C VAL A 306 -11.91 -11.78 14.62
N TYR A 307 -12.51 -11.61 13.45
CA TYR A 307 -12.40 -10.41 12.63
C TYR A 307 -13.65 -9.55 12.77
N ARG A 308 -13.50 -8.40 13.42
CA ARG A 308 -14.61 -7.50 13.74
C ARG A 308 -14.28 -6.09 13.28
N PRO A 309 -14.57 -5.73 12.01
CA PRO A 309 -14.44 -4.36 11.54
C PRO A 309 -15.25 -3.40 12.41
N ARG A 310 -14.65 -2.26 12.76
CA ARG A 310 -15.34 -1.20 13.49
C ARG A 310 -16.06 -0.27 12.52
N SER A 311 -17.09 0.42 12.98
CA SER A 311 -17.71 1.49 12.20
C SER A 311 -16.76 2.68 12.04
N SER A 312 -17.00 3.56 11.07
CA SER A 312 -16.21 4.79 10.92
C SER A 312 -16.25 5.65 12.19
N ALA A 313 -17.39 5.65 12.93
CA ALA A 313 -17.53 6.38 14.18
C ALA A 313 -16.67 5.81 15.33
N ASP A 314 -16.34 4.53 15.27
CA ASP A 314 -15.53 3.82 16.27
C ASP A 314 -14.05 3.75 15.89
N THR A 315 -13.69 4.21 14.70
CA THR A 315 -12.30 4.30 14.24
C THR A 315 -11.62 5.46 14.92
N LEU A 316 -10.53 5.19 15.62
CA LEU A 316 -9.79 6.21 16.36
C LEU A 316 -8.89 7.01 15.41
N ALA A 317 -8.94 8.34 15.52
CA ALA A 317 -7.95 9.21 14.88
C ALA A 317 -6.66 9.21 15.72
N THR A 318 -5.57 8.70 15.15
CA THR A 318 -4.30 8.54 15.88
C THR A 318 -3.18 9.41 15.29
N SER A 319 -2.02 9.40 15.91
CA SER A 319 -0.81 10.05 15.39
C SER A 319 -0.08 9.21 14.31
N SER A 320 -0.57 8.01 13.98
CA SER A 320 -0.15 7.23 12.79
C SER A 320 -1.32 7.02 11.81
N PRO A 321 -1.82 8.09 11.18
CA PRO A 321 -3.12 8.13 10.51
C PRO A 321 -3.26 7.22 9.29
N SER A 322 -2.17 6.81 8.65
CA SER A 322 -2.23 5.86 7.53
C SER A 322 -2.65 4.44 7.96
N MET A 323 -2.63 4.17 9.27
CA MET A 323 -3.06 2.91 9.89
C MET A 323 -4.43 3.03 10.57
N ASP A 324 -5.11 4.19 10.52
CA ASP A 324 -6.45 4.41 11.08
C ASP A 324 -7.51 3.72 10.21
N ILE A 325 -7.46 2.40 10.20
CA ILE A 325 -8.26 1.53 9.35
C ILE A 325 -8.96 0.50 10.22
N SER A 326 -10.28 0.47 10.14
CA SER A 326 -11.11 -0.50 10.85
C SER A 326 -11.62 -1.65 9.98
N LYS A 327 -11.54 -1.51 8.64
CA LYS A 327 -11.86 -2.58 7.69
C LYS A 327 -10.67 -2.76 6.74
N ALA A 328 -9.82 -3.74 7.03
CA ALA A 328 -8.62 -4.03 6.26
C ALA A 328 -8.98 -4.67 4.90
N SER A 329 -8.97 -3.85 3.83
CA SER A 329 -9.52 -4.25 2.53
C SER A 329 -8.77 -5.41 1.86
N ASN A 330 -7.44 -5.53 2.05
CA ASN A 330 -6.67 -6.63 1.45
C ASN A 330 -6.64 -7.90 2.31
N PHE A 331 -7.21 -7.86 3.51
CA PHE A 331 -7.25 -9.00 4.42
C PHE A 331 -8.01 -10.20 3.81
N GLU A 332 -9.01 -9.91 2.99
CA GLU A 332 -9.78 -10.91 2.25
C GLU A 332 -8.90 -11.81 1.38
N ARG A 333 -7.82 -11.28 0.78
CA ARG A 333 -6.88 -12.10 -0.02
C ARG A 333 -6.18 -13.16 0.81
N PHE A 334 -5.76 -12.79 2.01
CA PHE A 334 -5.14 -13.74 2.93
C PHE A 334 -6.15 -14.78 3.45
N ILE A 335 -7.36 -14.35 3.82
CA ILE A 335 -8.42 -15.29 4.24
C ILE A 335 -8.79 -16.24 3.11
N PHE A 336 -8.85 -15.78 1.87
CA PHE A 336 -9.07 -16.67 0.72
C PHE A 336 -7.99 -17.76 0.63
N ASP A 337 -6.70 -17.42 0.75
CA ASP A 337 -5.62 -18.42 0.78
C ASP A 337 -5.70 -19.32 2.03
N LEU A 338 -6.04 -18.77 3.20
CA LEU A 338 -6.21 -19.52 4.45
C LEU A 338 -7.31 -20.58 4.33
N LEU A 339 -8.40 -20.28 3.61
CA LEU A 339 -9.52 -21.19 3.34
C LEU A 339 -9.28 -22.13 2.13
N GLY A 340 -8.02 -22.30 1.70
CA GLY A 340 -7.68 -23.15 0.56
C GLY A 340 -8.21 -22.64 -0.78
N ARG A 341 -8.43 -21.32 -0.89
CA ARG A 341 -8.89 -20.61 -2.08
C ARG A 341 -10.33 -20.94 -2.46
N ASP A 342 -11.16 -21.17 -1.44
CA ASP A 342 -12.60 -21.41 -1.57
C ASP A 342 -13.36 -20.07 -1.65
N GLY A 343 -13.88 -19.75 -2.85
CA GLY A 343 -14.60 -18.50 -3.10
C GLY A 343 -15.96 -18.44 -2.43
N ASP A 344 -16.65 -19.56 -2.28
CA ASP A 344 -17.95 -19.61 -1.61
C ASP A 344 -17.78 -19.43 -0.09
N ALA A 345 -16.79 -20.08 0.51
CA ALA A 345 -16.44 -19.87 1.92
C ALA A 345 -16.02 -18.42 2.18
N THR A 346 -15.21 -17.82 1.30
CA THR A 346 -14.80 -16.41 1.42
C THR A 346 -16.00 -15.46 1.33
N ARG A 347 -16.93 -15.69 0.39
CA ARG A 347 -18.15 -14.90 0.25
C ARG A 347 -19.02 -15.00 1.51
N ALA A 348 -19.18 -16.22 2.05
CA ALA A 348 -19.95 -16.43 3.28
C ALA A 348 -19.41 -15.60 4.47
N LEU A 349 -18.09 -15.38 4.55
CA LEU A 349 -17.50 -14.54 5.58
C LEU A 349 -17.66 -13.05 5.28
N PHE A 350 -17.21 -12.59 4.10
CA PHE A 350 -17.06 -11.16 3.81
C PHE A 350 -18.36 -10.47 3.34
N ASP A 351 -19.30 -11.19 2.71
CA ASP A 351 -20.60 -10.64 2.33
C ASP A 351 -21.68 -10.97 3.36
N GLU A 352 -21.80 -12.26 3.75
CA GLU A 352 -22.94 -12.69 4.54
C GLU A 352 -22.73 -12.46 6.04
N ALA A 353 -21.63 -13.00 6.62
CA ALA A 353 -21.40 -12.91 8.07
C ALA A 353 -21.15 -11.46 8.49
N LEU A 354 -20.29 -10.71 7.77
CA LEU A 354 -20.05 -9.29 8.09
C LEU A 354 -21.32 -8.44 7.95
N ALA A 355 -22.19 -8.71 6.96
CA ALA A 355 -23.44 -7.96 6.80
C ALA A 355 -24.47 -8.31 7.87
N ARG A 356 -24.55 -9.57 8.30
CA ARG A 356 -25.52 -10.06 9.26
C ARG A 356 -25.13 -9.77 10.71
N ASP A 357 -23.85 -10.09 11.05
CA ASP A 357 -23.38 -10.14 12.44
C ASP A 357 -22.35 -9.01 12.75
N GLY A 358 -21.80 -8.36 11.73
CA GLY A 358 -20.73 -7.36 11.86
C GLY A 358 -19.34 -7.95 12.10
N TYR A 359 -19.20 -9.28 12.20
CA TYR A 359 -17.96 -10.00 12.42
C TYR A 359 -18.02 -11.42 11.87
N PHE A 360 -16.85 -12.06 11.78
CA PHE A 360 -16.76 -13.52 11.66
C PHE A 360 -15.72 -14.09 12.62
N ASP A 361 -15.88 -15.36 12.97
CA ASP A 361 -15.04 -16.07 13.95
C ASP A 361 -14.51 -17.38 13.35
N LEU A 362 -13.19 -17.49 13.24
CA LEU A 362 -12.46 -18.68 12.81
C LEU A 362 -11.71 -19.37 13.96
N SER A 363 -11.87 -18.92 15.22
CA SER A 363 -11.10 -19.40 16.38
C SER A 363 -11.15 -20.91 16.60
N GLY A 364 -12.26 -21.54 16.24
CA GLY A 364 -12.47 -22.99 16.37
C GLY A 364 -12.12 -23.81 15.13
N THR A 365 -11.52 -23.18 14.11
CA THR A 365 -11.25 -23.86 12.83
C THR A 365 -9.81 -24.41 12.76
N PRO A 366 -9.57 -25.50 12.01
CA PRO A 366 -8.22 -26.00 11.74
C PRO A 366 -7.35 -24.98 11.02
N GLU A 367 -7.94 -24.17 10.15
CA GLU A 367 -7.26 -23.11 9.40
C GLU A 367 -6.63 -22.09 10.34
N PHE A 368 -7.39 -21.58 11.31
CA PHE A 368 -6.87 -20.65 12.31
C PHE A 368 -5.83 -21.32 13.21
N ALA A 369 -6.05 -22.56 13.63
CA ALA A 369 -5.07 -23.28 14.45
C ALA A 369 -3.72 -23.46 13.74
N SER A 370 -3.71 -23.61 12.42
CA SER A 370 -2.50 -23.75 11.59
C SER A 370 -1.83 -22.42 11.19
N LEU A 371 -2.46 -21.29 11.49
CA LEU A 371 -2.08 -19.97 10.96
C LEU A 371 -0.62 -19.61 11.28
N ARG A 372 -0.19 -19.81 12.54
CA ARG A 372 1.18 -19.49 12.96
C ARG A 372 2.20 -20.42 12.32
N ASP A 373 1.94 -21.72 12.31
CA ASP A 373 2.90 -22.73 11.86
C ASP A 373 3.00 -22.78 10.35
N THR A 374 1.88 -22.64 9.63
CA THR A 374 1.82 -22.72 8.17
C THR A 374 2.17 -21.38 7.51
N TYR A 375 1.57 -20.29 8.02
CA TYR A 375 1.70 -18.96 7.37
C TYR A 375 2.63 -18.01 8.12
N GLY A 376 3.11 -18.38 9.32
CA GLY A 376 4.11 -17.64 10.08
C GLY A 376 3.67 -16.27 10.58
N PHE A 377 2.36 -16.03 10.73
CA PHE A 377 1.85 -14.75 11.23
C PHE A 377 1.84 -14.68 12.75
N ILE A 378 2.30 -13.53 13.26
CA ILE A 378 2.05 -13.05 14.61
C ILE A 378 1.68 -11.55 14.53
N SER A 379 1.21 -10.98 15.63
CA SER A 379 0.82 -9.57 15.67
C SER A 379 1.16 -8.89 16.97
N GLY A 380 1.06 -7.57 16.98
CA GLY A 380 1.16 -6.74 18.14
C GLY A 380 0.60 -5.34 17.88
N THR A 381 0.35 -4.60 18.94
CA THR A 381 -0.22 -3.26 18.89
C THR A 381 0.67 -2.25 19.61
N SER A 382 0.58 -0.99 19.18
CA SER A 382 1.27 0.16 19.75
C SER A 382 0.25 1.26 20.06
N THR A 383 0.42 1.91 21.19
CA THR A 383 -0.40 3.07 21.58
C THR A 383 0.30 4.38 21.25
N HIS A 384 -0.41 5.50 21.33
CA HIS A 384 0.19 6.84 21.18
C HIS A 384 1.38 7.05 22.13
N ALA A 385 1.27 6.61 23.38
CA ALA A 385 2.35 6.74 24.36
C ALA A 385 3.57 5.86 23.98
N ASP A 386 3.34 4.64 23.52
CA ASP A 386 4.39 3.74 23.05
C ASP A 386 5.11 4.31 21.85
N ARG A 387 4.36 4.84 20.90
CA ARG A 387 4.84 5.48 19.66
C ARG A 387 5.76 6.66 19.95
N LEU A 388 5.33 7.60 20.82
CA LEU A 388 6.15 8.75 21.21
C LEU A 388 7.43 8.31 21.93
N ALA A 389 7.31 7.34 22.84
CA ALA A 389 8.45 6.80 23.57
C ALA A 389 9.43 6.10 22.62
N GLU A 390 8.95 5.37 21.60
CA GLU A 390 9.80 4.66 20.65
C GLU A 390 10.53 5.63 19.69
N ILE A 391 9.86 6.70 19.23
CA ILE A 391 10.52 7.76 18.43
C ILE A 391 11.69 8.37 19.22
N ALA A 392 11.44 8.83 20.43
CA ALA A 392 12.47 9.44 21.28
C ALA A 392 13.58 8.46 21.65
N ARG A 393 13.23 7.20 21.92
CA ARG A 393 14.18 6.15 22.26
C ARG A 393 15.11 5.83 21.10
N THR A 394 14.55 5.58 19.91
CA THR A 394 15.31 5.20 18.71
C THR A 394 16.24 6.33 18.29
N GLU A 395 15.77 7.57 18.29
CA GLU A 395 16.64 8.72 17.99
C GLU A 395 17.81 8.81 18.97
N LYS A 396 17.57 8.61 20.27
CA LYS A 396 18.63 8.65 21.29
C LYS A 396 19.62 7.49 21.17
N GLU A 397 19.16 6.28 20.85
CA GLU A 397 19.97 5.06 20.80
C GLU A 397 20.79 4.97 19.49
N SER A 398 20.18 5.33 18.36
CA SER A 398 20.74 5.11 17.01
C SER A 398 20.96 6.38 16.21
N GLY A 399 20.47 7.53 16.65
CA GLY A 399 20.45 8.76 15.85
C GLY A 399 19.42 8.71 14.70
N TYR A 400 18.63 7.64 14.59
CA TYR A 400 17.63 7.46 13.54
C TYR A 400 16.26 7.96 13.99
N LEU A 401 15.71 8.95 13.25
CA LEU A 401 14.41 9.53 13.55
C LEU A 401 13.32 8.80 12.79
N LEU A 402 12.44 8.11 13.53
CA LEU A 402 11.31 7.35 12.99
C LEU A 402 10.12 8.25 12.68
N ASP A 403 9.37 7.95 11.61
CA ASP A 403 8.00 8.43 11.48
C ASP A 403 7.07 7.64 12.42
N PRO A 404 5.88 8.18 12.74
CA PRO A 404 4.99 7.55 13.73
C PRO A 404 4.55 6.12 13.39
N HIS A 405 4.37 5.81 12.11
CA HIS A 405 3.94 4.46 11.69
C HIS A 405 5.09 3.45 11.78
N THR A 406 6.28 3.84 11.35
CA THR A 406 7.48 3.01 11.51
C THR A 406 7.80 2.81 12.99
N ALA A 407 7.52 3.81 13.84
CA ALA A 407 7.67 3.69 15.29
C ALA A 407 6.73 2.64 15.89
N ASP A 408 5.47 2.53 15.43
CA ASP A 408 4.57 1.44 15.78
C ASP A 408 5.20 0.07 15.43
N GLY A 409 5.80 -0.02 14.23
CA GLY A 409 6.51 -1.22 13.79
C GLY A 409 7.71 -1.56 14.66
N VAL A 410 8.56 -0.59 14.99
CA VAL A 410 9.75 -0.81 15.83
C VAL A 410 9.37 -1.18 17.27
N HIS A 411 8.34 -0.54 17.84
CA HIS A 411 7.80 -0.91 19.15
C HIS A 411 7.38 -2.39 19.18
N VAL A 412 6.57 -2.81 18.22
CA VAL A 412 6.13 -4.21 18.10
C VAL A 412 7.31 -5.14 17.81
N ALA A 413 8.26 -4.73 16.94
CA ALA A 413 9.47 -5.51 16.67
C ALA A 413 10.24 -5.84 17.94
N ARG A 414 10.49 -4.85 18.81
CA ARG A 414 11.18 -5.05 20.09
C ARG A 414 10.40 -5.99 21.01
N ALA A 415 9.07 -5.88 21.04
CA ALA A 415 8.23 -6.74 21.88
C ALA A 415 8.26 -8.22 21.45
N VAL A 416 8.29 -8.48 20.13
CA VAL A 416 8.27 -9.86 19.60
C VAL A 416 9.65 -10.44 19.35
N ARG A 417 10.71 -9.62 19.37
CA ARG A 417 12.10 -10.03 19.09
C ARG A 417 12.56 -11.30 19.82
N PRO A 418 12.23 -11.52 21.10
CA PRO A 418 12.64 -12.74 21.80
C PRO A 418 12.05 -14.05 21.24
N GLN A 419 11.02 -13.94 20.38
CA GLN A 419 10.32 -15.08 19.75
C GLN A 419 10.81 -15.36 18.33
N ILE A 420 11.72 -14.53 17.79
CA ILE A 420 12.13 -14.56 16.38
C ILE A 420 13.63 -14.83 16.30
N GLU A 421 13.99 -15.83 15.52
CA GLU A 421 15.38 -16.14 15.18
C GLU A 421 15.78 -15.45 13.87
N GLY A 422 17.08 -15.17 13.74
CA GLY A 422 17.65 -14.55 12.53
C GLY A 422 17.32 -13.06 12.38
N PRO A 423 17.55 -12.49 11.18
CA PRO A 423 17.30 -11.09 10.88
C PRO A 423 15.82 -10.71 11.03
N LEU A 424 15.58 -9.53 11.61
CA LEU A 424 14.25 -8.93 11.74
C LEU A 424 14.27 -7.54 11.12
N VAL A 425 13.46 -7.35 10.07
CA VAL A 425 13.41 -6.11 9.28
C VAL A 425 12.08 -5.41 9.51
N VAL A 426 12.12 -4.15 9.91
CA VAL A 426 10.92 -3.29 9.99
C VAL A 426 10.75 -2.57 8.65
N MET A 427 9.56 -2.64 8.09
CA MET A 427 9.23 -1.97 6.82
C MET A 427 8.88 -0.52 7.11
N GLU A 428 9.71 0.41 6.63
CA GLU A 428 9.48 1.86 6.79
C GLU A 428 8.20 2.29 6.08
N THR A 429 7.45 3.22 6.67
CA THR A 429 6.18 3.68 6.13
C THR A 429 6.28 5.06 5.47
N ALA A 430 6.93 6.01 6.14
CA ALA A 430 7.03 7.39 5.67
C ALA A 430 8.30 8.08 6.23
N LEU A 431 8.57 9.31 5.77
CA LEU A 431 9.56 10.16 6.41
C LEU A 431 8.94 11.02 7.53
N PRO A 432 9.71 11.29 8.61
CA PRO A 432 9.24 12.08 9.77
C PRO A 432 8.69 13.46 9.44
N VAL A 433 9.20 14.11 8.39
CA VAL A 433 8.79 15.45 7.95
C VAL A 433 7.29 15.59 7.69
N LYS A 434 6.61 14.49 7.35
CA LYS A 434 5.15 14.48 7.12
C LYS A 434 4.33 14.64 8.40
N PHE A 435 4.93 14.36 9.56
CA PHE A 435 4.28 14.27 10.87
C PHE A 435 4.99 15.13 11.91
N ALA A 436 5.36 16.34 11.54
CA ALA A 436 6.21 17.24 12.31
C ALA A 436 5.72 17.49 13.75
N ASP A 437 4.41 17.61 13.95
CA ASP A 437 3.83 17.84 15.27
C ASP A 437 4.02 16.64 16.22
N THR A 438 3.87 15.42 15.71
CA THR A 438 4.12 14.18 16.49
C THR A 438 5.60 14.03 16.82
N ILE A 439 6.47 14.36 15.87
CA ILE A 439 7.93 14.33 16.10
C ILE A 439 8.32 15.36 17.16
N LEU A 440 7.82 16.59 17.04
CA LEU A 440 8.07 17.65 18.04
C LEU A 440 7.58 17.21 19.43
N GLN A 441 6.41 16.58 19.52
CA GLN A 441 5.89 16.06 20.78
C GLN A 441 6.81 14.98 21.38
N ALA A 442 7.35 14.09 20.55
CA ALA A 442 8.18 12.98 20.99
C ALA A 442 9.61 13.42 21.38
N THR A 443 10.23 14.33 20.63
CA THR A 443 11.67 14.64 20.70
C THR A 443 11.97 16.04 21.24
N GLY A 444 11.00 16.95 21.20
CA GLY A 444 11.17 18.36 21.56
C GLY A 444 11.73 19.23 20.42
N HIS A 445 11.93 18.68 19.23
CA HIS A 445 12.37 19.44 18.05
C HIS A 445 11.63 19.00 16.79
N LEU A 446 11.64 19.85 15.75
CA LEU A 446 11.07 19.53 14.45
C LEU A 446 11.97 18.56 13.67
N PRO A 447 11.39 17.67 12.84
CA PRO A 447 12.15 16.80 11.97
C PRO A 447 12.92 17.61 10.91
N PRO A 448 14.07 17.14 10.44
CA PRO A 448 14.77 17.75 9.31
C PRO A 448 13.90 17.67 8.04
N VAL A 449 13.90 18.74 7.26
CA VAL A 449 13.25 18.77 5.95
C VAL A 449 14.27 18.31 4.90
N PRO A 450 14.04 17.20 4.19
CA PRO A 450 14.93 16.79 3.10
C PRO A 450 15.02 17.87 2.01
N GLU A 451 16.21 18.06 1.41
CA GLU A 451 16.50 19.11 0.41
C GLU A 451 15.42 19.16 -0.71
N ARG A 452 14.97 17.99 -1.19
CA ARG A 452 13.94 17.90 -2.23
C ARG A 452 12.59 18.52 -1.86
N PHE A 453 12.35 18.74 -0.57
CA PHE A 453 11.11 19.34 -0.03
C PHE A 453 11.32 20.76 0.52
N GLU A 454 12.52 21.30 0.46
CA GLU A 454 12.75 22.67 0.92
C GLU A 454 11.84 23.66 0.19
N GLY A 455 11.21 24.52 0.97
CA GLY A 455 10.31 25.56 0.46
C GLY A 455 8.97 25.05 -0.10
N ILE A 456 8.63 23.76 0.05
CA ILE A 456 7.38 23.22 -0.51
C ILE A 456 6.14 23.92 0.05
N GLU A 457 6.12 24.25 1.33
CA GLU A 457 5.00 24.93 2.00
C GLU A 457 4.80 26.40 1.55
N GLY A 458 5.79 26.99 0.88
CA GLY A 458 5.69 28.31 0.29
C GLY A 458 5.32 28.36 -1.18
N ARG A 459 5.04 27.23 -1.80
CA ARG A 459 4.66 27.16 -3.22
C ARG A 459 3.21 27.61 -3.43
N GLU A 460 2.92 28.07 -4.65
CA GLU A 460 1.54 28.35 -5.08
C GLU A 460 0.68 27.09 -4.94
N GLU A 461 -0.49 27.26 -4.34
CA GLU A 461 -1.47 26.18 -4.15
C GLU A 461 -2.67 26.37 -5.10
N ARG A 462 -3.11 25.26 -5.72
CA ARG A 462 -4.31 25.20 -6.53
C ARG A 462 -5.28 24.16 -5.98
N VAL A 463 -6.37 24.63 -5.39
CA VAL A 463 -7.43 23.79 -4.83
C VAL A 463 -8.79 24.44 -5.09
N THR A 464 -9.79 23.62 -5.36
CA THR A 464 -11.18 24.04 -5.52
C THR A 464 -11.97 23.72 -4.26
N ALA A 465 -12.55 24.74 -3.62
CA ALA A 465 -13.50 24.52 -2.54
C ALA A 465 -14.82 23.98 -3.08
N LEU A 466 -15.39 22.96 -2.44
CA LEU A 466 -16.62 22.31 -2.87
C LEU A 466 -17.54 22.09 -1.64
N ALA A 467 -18.82 22.38 -1.80
CA ALA A 467 -19.83 21.95 -0.85
C ALA A 467 -19.96 20.42 -0.83
N ASN A 468 -20.46 19.83 0.25
CA ASN A 468 -20.73 18.40 0.30
C ASN A 468 -21.94 18.04 -0.61
N SER A 469 -21.70 18.02 -1.93
CA SER A 469 -22.71 17.81 -2.95
C SER A 469 -22.16 16.98 -4.11
N ALA A 470 -22.77 15.83 -4.37
CA ALA A 470 -22.39 14.95 -5.47
C ALA A 470 -22.64 15.60 -6.85
N GLU A 471 -23.68 16.41 -6.97
CA GLU A 471 -23.97 17.09 -8.24
C GLU A 471 -22.95 18.19 -8.54
N ASP A 472 -22.47 18.92 -7.51
CA ASP A 472 -21.40 19.90 -7.70
C ASP A 472 -20.08 19.22 -8.06
N LEU A 473 -19.78 18.06 -7.47
CA LEU A 473 -18.62 17.25 -7.84
C LEU A 473 -18.71 16.77 -9.31
N LYS A 474 -19.87 16.27 -9.74
CA LYS A 474 -20.08 15.87 -11.13
C LYS A 474 -19.97 17.06 -12.09
N ALA A 475 -20.46 18.24 -11.69
CA ALA A 475 -20.33 19.47 -12.46
C ALA A 475 -18.85 19.87 -12.63
N LEU A 476 -18.07 19.81 -11.55
CA LEU A 476 -16.64 20.08 -11.57
C LEU A 476 -15.89 19.09 -12.47
N ILE A 477 -16.22 17.79 -12.42
CA ILE A 477 -15.63 16.78 -13.31
C ILE A 477 -15.92 17.15 -14.79
N ARG A 478 -17.16 17.49 -15.13
CA ARG A 478 -17.52 17.92 -16.50
C ARG A 478 -16.75 19.14 -16.98
N GLU A 479 -16.47 20.08 -16.07
CA GLU A 479 -15.74 21.32 -16.39
C GLU A 479 -14.23 21.08 -16.58
N ARG A 480 -13.62 20.27 -15.69
CA ARG A 480 -12.15 20.20 -15.54
C ARG A 480 -11.53 19.02 -16.24
N VAL A 481 -12.23 17.90 -16.34
CA VAL A 481 -11.69 16.68 -16.98
C VAL A 481 -11.72 16.87 -18.51
N ARG A 482 -10.62 16.52 -19.15
CA ARG A 482 -10.48 16.55 -20.61
C ARG A 482 -10.38 15.11 -21.13
N PRO A 483 -11.44 14.56 -21.74
CA PRO A 483 -11.39 13.24 -22.36
C PRO A 483 -10.27 13.14 -23.39
N GLY A 484 -9.37 12.16 -23.22
CA GLY A 484 -8.33 11.86 -24.20
C GLY A 484 -7.19 12.88 -24.31
N ALA A 485 -7.03 13.80 -23.37
CA ALA A 485 -5.92 14.76 -23.33
C ALA A 485 -4.59 14.12 -22.90
#